data_1dadea8f8ce88bf5e075d9a5df9f2006
#
_entry.id   1dadea8f8ce88bf5e075d9a5df9f2006
#
_cell.length_a   1.000
_cell.length_b   1.000
_cell.length_c   1.000
_cell.angle_alpha   90.00
_cell.angle_beta   90.00
_cell.angle_gamma   90.00
#
_symmetry.space_group_name_H-M   'P 1'
#
loop_
_entity.id
_entity.type
_entity.pdbx_description
1 polymer ?
#
loop_
_entity_poly.entity_id
_entity_poly.type
_entity_poly.pdbx_seq_one_letter_code
_entity_poly.pdbx_strand_id
1 'polypeptide(L)'
;MNCDLTSTQKDYAHFLPALSGFYATYIGKQRFDNYVEPSRIPYANGMESMNWLNKKDGLFNYHWTLYSAGHAELDISKDAPKEDMVRNRDRQNSWLLGDSGGFQIGKGVWEGDWKDPNCPKAKKKREQVLAWMDAYMDYGMILDIPAWVSRS
;
A
#
# COMPACT_ATOMS: atom_id res chain seq x y z
N MET A 1 13.99 -10.40 4.36
CA MET A 1 14.48 -9.99 3.02
C MET A 1 15.85 -9.36 3.18
N ASN A 2 16.90 -9.93 2.59
CA ASN A 2 18.19 -9.27 2.52
C ASN A 2 18.14 -8.26 1.37
N CYS A 3 17.99 -7.01 1.72
CA CYS A 3 18.10 -5.92 0.78
C CYS A 3 19.60 -5.61 0.59
N ASP A 4 20.28 -6.45 -0.17
CA ASP A 4 21.65 -6.16 -0.59
C ASP A 4 21.64 -5.07 -1.65
N LEU A 5 21.44 -3.84 -1.17
CA LEU A 5 21.71 -2.67 -1.99
C LEU A 5 23.18 -2.67 -2.35
N THR A 6 23.49 -2.52 -3.62
CA THR A 6 24.87 -2.29 -4.06
C THR A 6 25.40 -1.03 -3.37
N SER A 7 26.72 -0.93 -3.21
CA SER A 7 27.33 0.24 -2.58
C SER A 7 26.87 1.56 -3.22
N THR A 8 26.71 1.56 -4.53
CA THR A 8 26.23 2.71 -5.30
C THR A 8 24.77 3.07 -4.96
N GLN A 9 23.90 2.09 -4.72
CA GLN A 9 22.50 2.33 -4.37
C GLN A 9 22.33 2.92 -2.97
N LYS A 10 23.28 2.67 -2.07
CA LYS A 10 23.25 3.25 -0.71
C LYS A 10 23.47 4.76 -0.68
N ASP A 11 24.12 5.28 -1.70
CA ASP A 11 24.50 6.69 -1.78
C ASP A 11 23.41 7.58 -2.42
N TYR A 12 22.34 6.99 -2.93
CA TYR A 12 21.27 7.71 -3.63
C TYR A 12 19.93 7.55 -2.93
N ALA A 13 19.10 8.59 -3.05
CA ALA A 13 17.71 8.52 -2.63
C ALA A 13 16.93 7.56 -3.55
N HIS A 14 16.03 6.78 -2.95
CA HIS A 14 15.13 5.90 -3.70
C HIS A 14 13.83 6.64 -4.01
N PHE A 15 13.41 6.60 -5.26
CA PHE A 15 12.08 7.05 -5.64
C PHE A 15 11.06 5.97 -5.31
N LEU A 16 10.03 6.32 -4.55
CA LEU A 16 8.92 5.42 -4.21
C LEU A 16 7.63 5.94 -4.85
N PRO A 17 7.22 5.41 -6.00
CA PRO A 17 5.95 5.79 -6.59
C PRO A 17 4.81 5.40 -5.65
N ALA A 18 3.89 6.33 -5.43
CA ALA A 18 2.70 6.06 -4.64
C ALA A 18 1.69 5.26 -5.47
N LEU A 19 1.35 4.08 -4.99
CA LEU A 19 0.30 3.26 -5.58
C LEU A 19 -1.06 3.77 -5.10
N SER A 20 -1.88 4.26 -6.02
CA SER A 20 -3.23 4.66 -5.67
C SER A 20 -4.14 3.46 -5.43
N GLY A 21 -5.11 3.62 -4.53
CA GLY A 21 -6.12 2.58 -4.30
C GLY A 21 -6.93 2.27 -5.57
N PHE A 22 -7.17 3.26 -6.42
CA PHE A 22 -7.82 3.06 -7.71
C PHE A 22 -7.01 2.14 -8.62
N TYR A 23 -5.71 2.39 -8.77
CA TYR A 23 -4.84 1.59 -9.62
C TYR A 23 -4.74 0.14 -9.14
N ALA A 24 -4.51 -0.06 -7.84
CA ALA A 24 -4.48 -1.39 -7.24
C ALA A 24 -5.80 -2.14 -7.43
N THR A 25 -6.93 -1.44 -7.22
CA THR A 25 -8.27 -2.01 -7.41
C THR A 25 -8.50 -2.44 -8.86
N TYR A 26 -8.03 -1.66 -9.82
CA TYR A 26 -8.22 -1.96 -11.24
C TYR A 26 -7.48 -3.24 -11.66
N ILE A 27 -6.24 -3.38 -11.23
CA ILE A 27 -5.45 -4.60 -11.48
C ILE A 27 -6.08 -5.80 -10.75
N GLY A 28 -6.48 -5.65 -9.49
CA GLY A 28 -7.10 -6.71 -8.71
C GLY A 28 -8.43 -7.19 -9.32
N LYS A 29 -9.27 -6.26 -9.75
CA LYS A 29 -10.54 -6.62 -10.42
C LYS A 29 -10.30 -7.39 -11.72
N GLN A 30 -9.29 -7.05 -12.48
CA GLN A 30 -8.99 -7.80 -13.71
C GLN A 30 -8.62 -9.26 -13.42
N ARG A 31 -7.88 -9.50 -12.34
CA ARG A 31 -7.51 -10.86 -11.93
C ARG A 31 -8.70 -11.72 -11.53
N PHE A 32 -9.64 -11.15 -10.80
CA PHE A 32 -10.73 -11.91 -10.19
C PHE A 32 -12.04 -11.81 -10.94
N ASP A 33 -12.31 -10.68 -11.56
CA ASP A 33 -13.63 -10.38 -12.13
C ASP A 33 -13.61 -10.24 -13.66
N ASN A 34 -12.47 -10.37 -14.33
CA ASN A 34 -12.31 -10.03 -15.75
C ASN A 34 -12.93 -8.67 -16.11
N TYR A 35 -12.69 -7.68 -15.28
CA TYR A 35 -13.35 -6.39 -15.31
C TYR A 35 -13.13 -5.58 -16.58
N VAL A 36 -12.00 -5.76 -17.23
CA VAL A 36 -11.70 -5.13 -18.52
C VAL A 36 -11.74 -6.16 -19.62
N GLU A 37 -12.51 -5.89 -20.65
CA GLU A 37 -12.59 -6.74 -21.82
C GLU A 37 -11.20 -6.99 -22.40
N PRO A 38 -10.76 -8.24 -22.58
CA PRO A 38 -9.42 -8.54 -23.06
C PRO A 38 -9.06 -7.85 -24.39
N SER A 39 -10.05 -7.65 -25.26
CA SER A 39 -9.87 -6.94 -26.53
C SER A 39 -9.46 -5.46 -26.39
N ARG A 40 -9.70 -4.88 -25.24
CA ARG A 40 -9.29 -3.48 -24.92
C ARG A 40 -7.89 -3.39 -24.33
N ILE A 41 -7.27 -4.50 -24.03
CA ILE A 41 -5.96 -4.56 -23.43
C ILE A 41 -5.01 -5.15 -24.49
N PRO A 42 -4.12 -4.35 -25.07
CA PRO A 42 -3.30 -4.78 -26.21
C PRO A 42 -2.16 -5.73 -25.83
N TYR A 43 -2.13 -6.21 -24.60
CA TYR A 43 -1.08 -7.07 -24.07
C TYR A 43 -1.61 -8.43 -23.65
N ALA A 44 -0.83 -9.47 -23.91
CA ALA A 44 -1.21 -10.86 -23.65
C ALA A 44 -1.59 -11.11 -22.17
N ASN A 45 -0.97 -10.40 -21.24
CA ASN A 45 -1.20 -10.54 -19.80
C ASN A 45 -2.28 -9.59 -19.25
N GLY A 46 -3.02 -8.92 -20.13
CA GLY A 46 -4.10 -8.01 -19.72
C GLY A 46 -3.63 -6.93 -18.75
N MET A 47 -4.44 -6.62 -17.75
CA MET A 47 -4.12 -5.61 -16.73
C MET A 47 -2.91 -5.95 -15.87
N GLU A 48 -2.53 -7.21 -15.78
CA GLU A 48 -1.32 -7.60 -15.07
C GLU A 48 -0.05 -7.01 -15.71
N SER A 49 -0.10 -6.71 -17.01
CA SER A 49 0.97 -5.98 -17.70
C SER A 49 1.28 -4.61 -17.09
N MET A 50 0.32 -4.02 -16.40
CA MET A 50 0.46 -2.73 -15.72
C MET A 50 0.97 -2.87 -14.27
N ASN A 51 1.08 -4.10 -13.77
CA ASN A 51 1.58 -4.36 -12.43
C ASN A 51 3.12 -4.31 -12.41
N TRP A 52 3.70 -3.16 -12.06
CA TRP A 52 5.15 -3.01 -12.03
C TRP A 52 5.86 -3.80 -10.92
N LEU A 53 5.12 -4.36 -9.96
CA LEU A 53 5.66 -5.25 -8.93
C LEU A 53 5.71 -6.71 -9.40
N ASN A 54 5.06 -7.03 -10.51
CA ASN A 54 5.11 -8.36 -11.11
C ASN A 54 6.23 -8.46 -12.14
N LYS A 55 7.33 -9.07 -11.74
CA LYS A 55 8.52 -9.23 -12.59
C LYS A 55 8.30 -10.12 -13.80
N LYS A 56 7.32 -11.02 -13.73
CA LYS A 56 7.05 -11.99 -14.80
C LYS A 56 6.18 -11.39 -15.91
N ASP A 57 5.10 -10.72 -15.52
CA ASP A 57 4.02 -10.35 -16.44
C ASP A 57 3.92 -8.84 -16.67
N GLY A 58 4.59 -8.04 -15.86
CA GLY A 58 4.62 -6.59 -16.02
C GLY A 58 5.40 -6.13 -17.25
N LEU A 59 4.91 -5.11 -17.93
CA LEU A 59 5.61 -4.48 -19.07
C LEU A 59 6.91 -3.82 -18.65
N PHE A 60 6.94 -3.29 -17.45
CA PHE A 60 8.13 -2.77 -16.80
C PHE A 60 8.09 -3.15 -15.33
N ASN A 61 9.25 -3.21 -14.71
CA ASN A 61 9.36 -3.56 -13.31
C ASN A 61 10.07 -2.46 -12.55
N TYR A 62 9.51 -2.15 -11.41
CA TYR A 62 10.12 -1.30 -10.41
C TYR A 62 9.86 -1.88 -9.03
N HIS A 63 10.88 -1.99 -8.22
CA HIS A 63 10.82 -2.77 -6.99
C HIS A 63 10.44 -1.96 -5.74
N TRP A 64 10.27 -0.66 -5.85
CA TRP A 64 9.83 0.19 -4.76
C TRP A 64 8.43 0.72 -4.98
N THR A 65 7.66 0.77 -3.92
CA THR A 65 6.29 1.35 -3.94
C THR A 65 5.92 1.85 -2.56
N LEU A 66 5.18 2.95 -2.52
CA LEU A 66 4.50 3.44 -1.33
C LEU A 66 3.02 3.11 -1.44
N TYR A 67 2.44 2.54 -0.39
CA TYR A 67 1.00 2.29 -0.30
C TYR A 67 0.45 2.76 1.05
N SER A 68 -0.65 3.52 1.02
CA SER A 68 -1.18 4.14 2.24
C SER A 68 -2.16 3.24 2.98
N ALA A 69 -2.00 3.16 4.29
CA ALA A 69 -3.01 2.58 5.19
C ALA A 69 -4.40 3.22 5.03
N GLY A 70 -4.44 4.47 4.57
CA GLY A 70 -5.68 5.19 4.29
C GLY A 70 -6.53 4.60 3.18
N HIS A 71 -5.93 3.83 2.27
CA HIS A 71 -6.60 3.15 1.16
C HIS A 71 -6.74 1.63 1.38
N ALA A 72 -6.09 1.10 2.41
CA ALA A 72 -5.99 -0.32 2.65
C ALA A 72 -7.19 -0.89 3.41
N GLU A 73 -7.49 -2.17 3.17
CA GLU A 73 -8.27 -2.96 4.12
C GLU A 73 -7.37 -3.30 5.32
N LEU A 74 -7.62 -2.62 6.43
CA LEU A 74 -6.79 -2.74 7.63
C LEU A 74 -7.12 -3.97 8.48
N ASP A 75 -8.28 -4.59 8.25
CA ASP A 75 -8.61 -5.86 8.88
C ASP A 75 -7.89 -6.99 8.15
N ILE A 76 -6.77 -7.42 8.69
CA ILE A 76 -5.92 -8.45 8.07
C ILE A 76 -6.57 -9.83 8.04
N SER A 77 -7.66 -10.06 8.77
CA SER A 77 -8.44 -11.28 8.71
C SER A 77 -9.36 -11.36 7.48
N LYS A 78 -9.61 -10.21 6.85
CA LYS A 78 -10.43 -10.12 5.66
C LYS A 78 -9.62 -10.34 4.40
N ASP A 79 -10.21 -11.05 3.47
CA ASP A 79 -9.72 -11.11 2.11
C ASP A 79 -9.90 -9.76 1.42
N ALA A 80 -8.89 -9.36 0.64
CA ALA A 80 -8.89 -8.08 -0.07
C ALA A 80 -8.38 -8.26 -1.52
N PRO A 81 -9.16 -8.90 -2.40
CA PRO A 81 -8.76 -9.15 -3.79
C PRO A 81 -8.35 -7.88 -4.54
N LYS A 82 -8.97 -6.75 -4.21
CA LYS A 82 -8.65 -5.44 -4.78
C LYS A 82 -7.23 -4.95 -4.46
N GLU A 83 -6.59 -5.53 -3.46
CA GLU A 83 -5.23 -5.20 -3.02
C GLU A 83 -4.23 -6.31 -3.34
N ASP A 84 -4.59 -7.21 -4.23
CA ASP A 84 -3.76 -8.36 -4.56
C ASP A 84 -2.37 -7.97 -5.08
N MET A 85 -2.27 -6.87 -5.82
CA MET A 85 -0.99 -6.31 -6.27
C MET A 85 -0.04 -6.02 -5.10
N VAL A 86 -0.58 -5.64 -3.94
CA VAL A 86 0.18 -5.36 -2.72
C VAL A 86 0.40 -6.62 -1.89
N ARG A 87 -0.70 -7.30 -1.55
CA ARG A 87 -0.68 -8.42 -0.60
C ARG A 87 0.02 -9.67 -1.13
N ASN A 88 -0.13 -9.96 -2.43
CA ASN A 88 0.42 -11.15 -3.09
C ASN A 88 1.55 -10.82 -4.07
N ARG A 89 2.24 -9.71 -3.84
CA ARG A 89 3.43 -9.35 -4.62
C ARG A 89 4.57 -10.33 -4.41
N ASP A 90 5.51 -10.35 -5.33
CA ASP A 90 6.79 -11.02 -5.14
C ASP A 90 7.64 -10.26 -4.10
N ARG A 91 7.56 -10.71 -2.86
CA ARG A 91 8.26 -10.09 -1.72
C ARG A 91 9.77 -10.27 -1.73
N GLN A 92 10.30 -11.12 -2.59
CA GLN A 92 11.74 -11.27 -2.76
C GLN A 92 12.33 -10.16 -3.65
N ASN A 93 11.54 -9.64 -4.58
CA ASN A 93 11.96 -8.67 -5.57
C ASN A 93 11.26 -7.31 -5.47
N SER A 94 10.53 -7.05 -4.40
CA SER A 94 9.83 -5.78 -4.20
C SER A 94 9.82 -5.36 -2.74
N TRP A 95 9.80 -4.04 -2.52
CA TRP A 95 9.69 -3.44 -1.20
C TRP A 95 8.60 -2.39 -1.17
N LEU A 96 7.79 -2.46 -0.13
CA LEU A 96 6.72 -1.50 0.09
C LEU A 96 6.95 -0.73 1.38
N LEU A 97 6.83 0.59 1.24
CA LEU A 97 6.71 1.51 2.35
C LEU A 97 5.22 1.76 2.62
N GLY A 98 4.76 1.38 3.82
CA GLY A 98 3.42 1.68 4.29
C GLY A 98 3.34 3.12 4.81
N ASP A 99 2.52 3.95 4.17
CA ASP A 99 2.18 5.26 4.71
C ASP A 99 1.12 5.12 5.81
N SER A 100 1.22 5.95 6.84
CA SER A 100 0.47 5.78 8.08
C SER A 100 -1.01 6.11 8.01
N GLY A 101 -1.47 6.83 6.98
CA GLY A 101 -2.86 7.29 6.89
C GLY A 101 -3.16 8.57 7.68
N GLY A 102 -2.16 9.38 7.99
CA GLY A 102 -2.34 10.66 8.68
C GLY A 102 -3.31 11.61 7.98
N PHE A 103 -3.39 11.55 6.65
CA PHE A 103 -4.36 12.31 5.87
C PHE A 103 -5.81 11.98 6.26
N GLN A 104 -6.14 10.71 6.51
CA GLN A 104 -7.47 10.26 6.92
C GLN A 104 -7.84 10.76 8.30
N ILE A 105 -6.87 10.89 9.19
CA ILE A 105 -7.05 11.55 10.49
C ILE A 105 -7.36 13.02 10.30
N GLY A 106 -6.56 13.71 9.49
CA GLY A 106 -6.73 15.13 9.22
C GLY A 106 -8.05 15.50 8.56
N LYS A 107 -8.59 14.62 7.75
CA LYS A 107 -9.90 14.78 7.09
C LYS A 107 -11.09 14.27 7.92
N GLY A 108 -10.85 13.73 9.11
CA GLY A 108 -11.90 13.18 9.95
C GLY A 108 -12.53 11.87 9.46
N VAL A 109 -11.90 11.22 8.45
CA VAL A 109 -12.37 9.93 7.92
C VAL A 109 -12.18 8.82 8.95
N TRP A 110 -11.08 8.88 9.68
CA TRP A 110 -10.84 7.99 10.81
C TRP A 110 -11.29 8.69 12.09
N GLU A 111 -12.43 8.26 12.61
CA GLU A 111 -13.03 8.81 13.81
C GLU A 111 -12.22 8.50 15.07
N GLY A 112 -12.27 9.41 16.01
CA GLY A 112 -11.67 9.27 17.33
C GLY A 112 -11.02 10.56 17.82
N ASP A 113 -10.78 10.64 19.12
CA ASP A 113 -9.92 11.67 19.69
C ASP A 113 -8.46 11.23 19.58
N TRP A 114 -7.76 11.78 18.62
CA TRP A 114 -6.37 11.43 18.31
C TRP A 114 -5.36 12.07 19.27
N LYS A 115 -5.83 12.99 20.14
CA LYS A 115 -5.02 13.56 21.22
C LYS A 115 -5.03 12.68 22.46
N ASP A 116 -6.13 11.95 22.67
CA ASP A 116 -6.24 11.01 23.79
C ASP A 116 -5.64 9.64 23.39
N PRO A 117 -4.52 9.24 24.00
CA PRO A 117 -3.92 7.93 23.73
C PRO A 117 -4.83 6.76 24.12
N ASN A 118 -5.81 6.99 24.99
CA ASN A 118 -6.73 5.99 25.49
C ASN A 118 -8.06 5.96 24.74
N CYS A 119 -8.29 6.88 23.80
CA CYS A 119 -9.51 6.86 22.99
C CYS A 119 -9.68 5.51 22.28
N PRO A 120 -10.75 4.74 22.56
CA PRO A 120 -10.89 3.37 22.05
C PRO A 120 -10.88 3.29 20.53
N LYS A 121 -11.52 4.23 19.84
CA LYS A 121 -11.58 4.28 18.37
C LYS A 121 -10.19 4.54 17.77
N ALA A 122 -9.48 5.53 18.28
CA ALA A 122 -8.15 5.88 17.82
C ALA A 122 -7.13 4.76 18.13
N LYS A 123 -7.21 4.16 19.32
CA LYS A 123 -6.39 3.03 19.72
C LYS A 123 -6.58 1.83 18.79
N LYS A 124 -7.83 1.42 18.56
CA LYS A 124 -8.16 0.34 17.65
C LYS A 124 -7.60 0.57 16.25
N LYS A 125 -7.73 1.80 15.74
CA LYS A 125 -7.22 2.14 14.41
C LYS A 125 -5.69 2.06 14.36
N ARG A 126 -4.98 2.56 15.37
CA ARG A 126 -3.51 2.42 15.47
C ARG A 126 -3.09 0.96 15.46
N GLU A 127 -3.75 0.12 16.23
CA GLU A 127 -3.47 -1.32 16.29
C GLU A 127 -3.70 -1.99 14.92
N GLN A 128 -4.78 -1.64 14.23
CA GLN A 128 -5.05 -2.14 12.86
C GLN A 128 -3.97 -1.71 11.86
N VAL A 129 -3.53 -0.46 11.89
CA VAL A 129 -2.47 0.05 11.01
C VAL A 129 -1.16 -0.70 11.26
N LEU A 130 -0.79 -0.89 12.52
CA LEU A 130 0.43 -1.63 12.87
C LEU A 130 0.35 -3.09 12.43
N ALA A 131 -0.76 -3.76 12.67
CA ALA A 131 -0.96 -5.14 12.23
C ALA A 131 -0.88 -5.28 10.71
N TRP A 132 -1.48 -4.34 9.98
CA TRP A 132 -1.41 -4.30 8.52
C TRP A 132 0.02 -4.06 8.02
N MET A 133 0.77 -3.14 8.63
CA MET A 133 2.16 -2.88 8.28
C MET A 133 3.04 -4.11 8.52
N ASP A 134 2.88 -4.75 9.67
CA ASP A 134 3.63 -5.97 10.01
C ASP A 134 3.34 -7.12 9.03
N ALA A 135 2.07 -7.27 8.64
CA ALA A 135 1.66 -8.35 7.76
C ALA A 135 2.12 -8.16 6.30
N TYR A 136 2.09 -6.93 5.77
CA TYR A 136 2.20 -6.71 4.33
C TYR A 136 3.27 -5.72 3.88
N MET A 137 3.80 -4.89 4.76
CA MET A 137 4.80 -3.87 4.42
C MET A 137 6.20 -4.31 4.80
N ASP A 138 7.21 -3.78 4.12
CA ASP A 138 8.62 -3.98 4.47
C ASP A 138 9.12 -2.85 5.36
N TYR A 139 8.59 -1.64 5.14
CA TYR A 139 8.84 -0.44 5.94
C TYR A 139 7.52 0.22 6.29
N GLY A 140 7.44 0.85 7.43
CA GLY A 140 6.26 1.59 7.87
C GLY A 140 6.62 3.00 8.32
N MET A 141 5.84 3.98 7.90
CA MET A 141 5.93 5.32 8.45
C MET A 141 5.28 5.37 9.83
N ILE A 142 5.90 6.09 10.74
CA ILE A 142 5.29 6.42 12.04
C ILE A 142 3.99 7.19 11.75
N LEU A 143 2.95 6.90 12.55
CA LEU A 143 1.67 7.59 12.42
C LEU A 143 1.86 9.09 12.68
N ASP A 144 1.60 9.87 11.65
CA ASP A 144 1.65 11.33 11.71
C ASP A 144 0.25 11.89 11.95
N ILE A 145 0.08 12.58 13.08
CA ILE A 145 -1.16 13.28 13.40
C ILE A 145 -1.00 14.73 12.95
N PRO A 146 -1.78 15.17 11.95
CA PRO A 146 -1.66 16.53 11.43
C PRO A 146 -1.76 17.60 12.52
N ALA A 147 -0.93 18.62 12.42
CA ALA A 147 -0.82 19.67 13.45
C ALA A 147 -2.15 20.38 13.74
N TRP A 148 -3.01 20.56 12.73
CA TRP A 148 -4.33 21.16 12.92
C TRP A 148 -5.30 20.26 13.73
N VAL A 149 -5.06 18.94 13.76
CA VAL A 149 -5.80 18.02 14.64
C VAL A 149 -5.24 18.04 16.04
N SER A 150 -3.92 18.11 16.19
CA SER A 150 -3.25 18.07 17.49
C SER A 150 -3.29 19.40 18.24
N ARG A 151 -3.47 20.52 17.54
CA ARG A 151 -3.48 21.87 18.12
C ARG A 151 -4.87 22.47 18.34
N SER A 152 -5.90 21.85 17.80
CA SER A 152 -7.29 22.33 17.92
C SER A 152 -7.87 22.13 19.31
#